data_e593cb3317583bc848364736a32ef9cd
#
_entry.id   e593cb3317583bc848364736a32ef9cd
#
_cell.length_a   1.000
_cell.length_b   1.000
_cell.length_c   1.000
_cell.angle_alpha   90.00
_cell.angle_beta   90.00
_cell.angle_gamma   90.00
#
_symmetry.space_group_name_H-M   'P 1'
#
loop_
_entity.id
_entity.type
_entity.pdbx_description
1 polymer ?
#
loop_
_entity_poly.entity_id
_entity_poly.type
_entity_poly.pdbx_seq_one_letter_code
_entity_poly.pdbx_strand_id
1 'polypeptide(L)'
;MERVINGEMNKKLLQKTLNYYFIYALVILITVGPVFYFVSKIIYEDDANEDLYAIKNQFDKFTKDNLTVKDIAIWNKFNRDVNIEKLNGIKKDSLFDHSYYDALNKENEPFRVLNSPVKIEDKWFTFSAKINMVEKENLIGSTVILFISLLLLLIVGFFIITKIISKKLWQPFYTALDQMEKFEIDKSTSVKLIKTTTEEFNRLNNAIDSLIHKNSSIYQSQREFIENAAHELQTPIAIFKGKLENILQRKDLNAEQFKLIDDLNSTTSRLVKLNKNLLVLSKIDSNSYNEIEKISLNNTINSQLDFFSEQALSKKIIITTTLVDEVTINSNHILAEILISNLFLNSINHNTLNGLINIKLTNERLTFSNSGSLLPLQTEKMFERFSKSNPSSKGNGLGLSIIKKIVDANHWTINYHFINRIHTFEIVF
;
A
#
# COMPACT_ATOMS: atom_id res chain seq x y z
N MET A 1 7.52 -0.86 -10.24
CA MET A 1 6.98 -1.98 -11.06
C MET A 1 5.87 -2.65 -10.27
N GLU A 2 4.65 -2.14 -10.43
CA GLU A 2 3.44 -2.70 -9.78
C GLU A 2 3.12 -4.04 -10.42
N ARG A 3 3.15 -5.10 -9.62
CA ARG A 3 2.63 -6.40 -10.06
C ARG A 3 1.11 -6.32 -10.10
N VAL A 4 0.60 -6.19 -11.31
CA VAL A 4 -0.79 -6.51 -11.65
C VAL A 4 -0.94 -8.02 -11.48
N ILE A 5 -1.38 -8.47 -10.32
CA ILE A 5 -1.86 -9.82 -10.09
C ILE A 5 -3.39 -9.71 -10.08
N ASN A 6 -4.02 -10.24 -11.11
CA ASN A 6 -5.46 -10.42 -11.29
C ASN A 6 -6.31 -9.15 -11.05
N GLY A 7 -6.49 -8.30 -12.03
CA GLY A 7 -7.63 -7.38 -12.24
C GLY A 7 -8.33 -6.69 -11.06
N GLU A 8 -7.98 -6.98 -9.81
CA GLU A 8 -8.50 -6.34 -8.61
C GLU A 8 -7.51 -5.29 -8.09
N MET A 9 -7.84 -4.03 -8.30
CA MET A 9 -7.16 -2.95 -7.57
C MET A 9 -7.22 -3.23 -6.06
N ASN A 10 -6.07 -3.29 -5.39
CA ASN A 10 -5.99 -3.45 -3.94
C ASN A 10 -6.76 -2.32 -3.23
N LYS A 11 -8.00 -2.59 -2.83
CA LYS A 11 -8.81 -1.65 -2.05
C LYS A 11 -8.26 -1.57 -0.62
N LYS A 12 -8.19 -0.35 -0.07
CA LYS A 12 -7.82 -0.15 1.35
C LYS A 12 -8.74 -0.99 2.24
N LEU A 13 -8.20 -1.54 3.32
CA LEU A 13 -8.95 -2.40 4.27
C LEU A 13 -10.25 -1.75 4.73
N LEU A 14 -10.21 -0.45 4.99
CA LEU A 14 -11.38 0.36 5.32
C LEU A 14 -12.50 0.26 4.27
N GLN A 15 -12.16 0.33 2.97
CA GLN A 15 -13.16 0.23 1.90
C GLN A 15 -13.78 -1.17 1.82
N LYS A 16 -12.98 -2.23 2.05
CA LYS A 16 -13.51 -3.60 2.10
C LYS A 16 -14.52 -3.76 3.23
N THR A 17 -14.17 -3.32 4.44
CA THR A 17 -15.03 -3.42 5.61
C THR A 17 -16.34 -2.64 5.43
N LEU A 18 -16.27 -1.40 4.92
CA LEU A 18 -17.47 -0.59 4.64
C LEU A 18 -18.37 -1.22 3.57
N ASN A 19 -17.80 -1.87 2.55
CA ASN A 19 -18.59 -2.56 1.53
C ASN A 19 -19.37 -3.76 2.10
N TYR A 20 -18.77 -4.55 3.01
CA TYR A 20 -19.49 -5.63 3.67
C TYR A 20 -20.65 -5.12 4.54
N TYR A 21 -20.44 -4.05 5.30
CA TYR A 21 -21.51 -3.43 6.08
C TYR A 21 -22.62 -2.87 5.19
N PHE A 22 -22.27 -2.26 4.05
CA PHE A 22 -23.26 -1.76 3.10
C PHE A 22 -24.11 -2.89 2.50
N ILE A 23 -23.48 -4.00 2.08
CA ILE A 23 -24.19 -5.17 1.54
C ILE A 23 -25.10 -5.75 2.62
N TYR A 24 -24.64 -5.91 3.85
CA TYR A 24 -25.43 -6.41 4.97
C TYR A 24 -26.64 -5.51 5.28
N ALA A 25 -26.43 -4.18 5.31
CA ALA A 25 -27.49 -3.21 5.51
C ALA A 25 -28.55 -3.25 4.39
N LEU A 26 -28.11 -3.43 3.14
CA LEU A 26 -29.01 -3.59 1.98
C LEU A 26 -29.86 -4.85 2.11
N VAL A 27 -29.26 -5.96 2.50
CA VAL A 27 -29.98 -7.24 2.73
C VAL A 27 -31.04 -7.08 3.82
N ILE A 28 -30.71 -6.41 4.94
CA ILE A 28 -31.67 -6.11 6.00
C ILE A 28 -32.83 -5.27 5.47
N LEU A 29 -32.54 -4.20 4.72
CA LEU A 29 -33.58 -3.32 4.19
C LEU A 29 -34.55 -4.07 3.26
N ILE A 30 -34.01 -4.91 2.37
CA ILE A 30 -34.81 -5.69 1.42
C ILE A 30 -35.65 -6.78 2.11
N THR A 31 -35.17 -7.36 3.21
CA THR A 31 -35.87 -8.47 3.90
C THR A 31 -36.83 -7.99 4.93
N VAL A 32 -36.44 -7.01 5.78
CA VAL A 32 -37.24 -6.59 6.94
C VAL A 32 -38.47 -5.78 6.52
N GLY A 33 -38.39 -4.95 5.48
CA GLY A 33 -39.52 -4.17 4.97
C GLY A 33 -40.73 -5.02 4.57
N PRO A 34 -40.57 -5.99 3.65
CA PRO A 34 -41.66 -6.91 3.29
C PRO A 34 -42.18 -7.74 4.47
N VAL A 35 -41.27 -8.25 5.32
CA VAL A 35 -41.69 -9.03 6.50
C VAL A 35 -42.57 -8.18 7.42
N PHE A 36 -42.15 -6.93 7.68
CA PHE A 36 -42.95 -6.02 8.53
C PHE A 36 -44.33 -5.73 7.91
N TYR A 37 -44.38 -5.50 6.58
CA TYR A 37 -45.64 -5.31 5.87
C TYR A 37 -46.57 -6.51 6.03
N PHE A 38 -46.09 -7.72 5.77
CA PHE A 38 -46.91 -8.94 5.86
C PHE A 38 -47.38 -9.21 7.28
N VAL A 39 -46.52 -9.04 8.29
CA VAL A 39 -46.91 -9.21 9.71
C VAL A 39 -47.96 -8.19 10.10
N SER A 40 -47.79 -6.91 9.75
CA SER A 40 -48.78 -5.86 10.01
C SER A 40 -50.08 -6.16 9.34
N LYS A 41 -50.08 -6.62 8.08
CA LYS A 41 -51.28 -7.00 7.36
C LYS A 41 -52.06 -8.12 8.08
N ILE A 42 -51.39 -9.18 8.50
CA ILE A 42 -52.02 -10.30 9.23
C ILE A 42 -52.67 -9.82 10.54
N ILE A 43 -51.96 -8.95 11.29
CA ILE A 43 -52.51 -8.41 12.56
C ILE A 43 -53.79 -7.60 12.32
N TYR A 44 -53.78 -6.73 11.31
CA TYR A 44 -54.94 -5.90 11.00
C TYR A 44 -56.13 -6.70 10.41
N GLU A 45 -55.83 -7.75 9.61
CA GLU A 45 -56.88 -8.67 9.14
C GLU A 45 -57.52 -9.45 10.27
N ASP A 46 -56.72 -9.89 11.24
CA ASP A 46 -57.19 -10.64 12.41
C ASP A 46 -58.08 -9.75 13.33
N ASP A 47 -57.65 -8.51 13.55
CA ASP A 47 -58.40 -7.50 14.26
C ASP A 47 -59.78 -7.21 13.58
N ALA A 48 -59.80 -7.10 12.23
CA ALA A 48 -61.04 -6.94 11.49
C ALA A 48 -61.96 -8.18 11.56
N ASN A 49 -61.39 -9.38 11.62
CA ASN A 49 -62.14 -10.60 11.82
C ASN A 49 -62.81 -10.65 13.22
N GLU A 50 -62.09 -10.25 14.27
CA GLU A 50 -62.63 -10.15 15.63
C GLU A 50 -63.78 -9.16 15.70
N ASP A 51 -63.67 -7.98 15.10
CA ASP A 51 -64.70 -6.97 15.00
C ASP A 51 -65.95 -7.51 14.29
N LEU A 52 -65.79 -8.22 13.17
CA LEU A 52 -66.89 -8.85 12.43
C LEU A 52 -67.63 -9.91 13.26
N TYR A 53 -66.89 -10.72 13.99
CA TYR A 53 -67.49 -11.69 14.91
C TYR A 53 -68.18 -11.03 16.11
N ALA A 54 -67.69 -9.93 16.62
CA ALA A 54 -68.29 -9.14 17.65
C ALA A 54 -69.64 -8.56 17.17
N ILE A 55 -69.70 -8.02 15.94
CA ILE A 55 -70.95 -7.54 15.32
C ILE A 55 -71.96 -8.68 15.17
N LYS A 56 -71.56 -9.87 14.74
CA LYS A 56 -72.39 -11.06 14.63
C LYS A 56 -72.90 -11.49 15.98
N ASN A 57 -72.06 -11.57 16.99
CA ASN A 57 -72.42 -11.95 18.35
C ASN A 57 -73.41 -10.96 18.97
N GLN A 58 -73.26 -9.68 18.71
CA GLN A 58 -74.16 -8.63 19.11
C GLN A 58 -75.55 -8.80 18.45
N PHE A 59 -75.55 -9.08 17.13
CA PHE A 59 -76.73 -9.37 16.37
C PHE A 59 -77.45 -10.64 16.93
N ASP A 60 -76.78 -11.74 17.13
CA ASP A 60 -77.32 -12.99 17.62
C ASP A 60 -77.89 -12.84 19.02
N LYS A 61 -77.32 -12.01 19.91
CA LYS A 61 -77.74 -11.86 21.33
C LYS A 61 -78.83 -10.85 21.51
N PHE A 62 -78.92 -9.78 20.76
CA PHE A 62 -79.83 -8.67 21.04
C PHE A 62 -80.89 -8.43 19.97
N THR A 63 -80.61 -8.83 18.71
CA THR A 63 -81.46 -8.43 17.58
C THR A 63 -82.27 -9.63 16.98
N LYS A 64 -81.60 -10.73 16.82
CA LYS A 64 -82.11 -11.91 16.09
C LYS A 64 -83.47 -12.40 16.59
N ASP A 65 -83.65 -12.49 17.89
CA ASP A 65 -84.92 -13.05 18.51
C ASP A 65 -86.08 -12.04 18.45
N ASN A 66 -85.83 -10.79 18.24
CA ASN A 66 -86.82 -9.72 18.12
C ASN A 66 -87.11 -9.33 16.63
N LEU A 67 -86.46 -9.97 15.65
CA LEU A 67 -86.57 -9.62 14.22
C LEU A 67 -87.50 -10.60 13.52
N THR A 68 -88.61 -10.11 12.90
CA THR A 68 -89.46 -10.94 12.05
C THR A 68 -88.98 -10.89 10.58
N VAL A 69 -89.44 -11.93 9.79
CA VAL A 69 -89.07 -11.99 8.33
C VAL A 69 -89.52 -10.71 7.57
N LYS A 70 -90.64 -10.10 8.00
CA LYS A 70 -91.21 -8.87 7.41
C LYS A 70 -90.35 -7.65 7.71
N ASP A 71 -89.64 -7.62 8.81
CA ASP A 71 -88.84 -6.47 9.24
C ASP A 71 -87.42 -6.44 8.61
N ILE A 72 -87.00 -7.56 8.01
CA ILE A 72 -85.66 -7.67 7.41
C ILE A 72 -85.40 -6.53 6.39
N ALA A 73 -86.37 -6.23 5.53
CA ALA A 73 -86.17 -5.18 4.49
C ALA A 73 -86.00 -3.78 5.11
N ILE A 74 -86.72 -3.49 6.20
CA ILE A 74 -86.64 -2.25 6.97
C ILE A 74 -85.26 -2.21 7.70
N TRP A 75 -84.91 -3.32 8.37
CA TRP A 75 -83.68 -3.44 9.13
C TRP A 75 -82.46 -3.24 8.24
N ASN A 76 -82.37 -3.86 7.06
CA ASN A 76 -81.35 -3.69 6.09
C ASN A 76 -81.23 -2.24 5.62
N LYS A 77 -82.33 -1.50 5.53
CA LYS A 77 -82.32 -0.10 5.11
C LYS A 77 -81.63 0.83 6.13
N PHE A 78 -81.67 0.48 7.40
CA PHE A 78 -81.12 1.27 8.51
C PHE A 78 -79.69 0.81 8.92
N ASN A 79 -79.29 -0.40 8.50
CA ASN A 79 -77.97 -0.98 8.79
C ASN A 79 -77.16 -1.14 7.52
N ARG A 80 -76.33 -0.14 7.17
CA ARG A 80 -75.63 -0.14 5.93
C ARG A 80 -74.49 -1.16 5.83
N ASP A 81 -73.88 -1.50 6.97
CA ASP A 81 -72.71 -2.39 7.04
C ASP A 81 -73.07 -3.80 7.43
N VAL A 82 -74.33 -4.05 7.70
CA VAL A 82 -74.86 -5.38 8.04
C VAL A 82 -76.10 -5.61 7.20
N ASN A 83 -76.16 -6.74 6.52
CA ASN A 83 -77.26 -7.06 5.61
C ASN A 83 -77.73 -8.51 5.86
N ILE A 84 -79.06 -8.75 5.76
CA ILE A 84 -79.64 -10.08 5.87
C ILE A 84 -80.26 -10.40 4.51
N GLU A 85 -79.75 -11.45 3.83
CA GLU A 85 -80.22 -11.89 2.53
C GLU A 85 -80.76 -13.30 2.56
N LYS A 86 -81.49 -13.70 1.48
CA LYS A 86 -81.91 -15.09 1.33
C LYS A 86 -80.69 -16.01 1.29
N LEU A 87 -80.80 -17.17 1.91
CA LEU A 87 -79.72 -18.12 2.01
C LEU A 87 -79.20 -18.53 0.63
N ASN A 88 -77.97 -18.22 0.34
CA ASN A 88 -77.25 -18.56 -0.91
C ASN A 88 -76.31 -19.76 -0.68
N GLY A 89 -76.77 -20.86 -0.10
CA GLY A 89 -76.03 -22.11 0.01
C GLY A 89 -74.95 -22.15 1.07
N ILE A 90 -74.74 -21.08 1.87
CA ILE A 90 -73.71 -20.97 2.90
C ILE A 90 -74.12 -21.83 4.08
N LYS A 91 -73.31 -22.83 4.45
CA LYS A 91 -73.56 -23.77 5.59
C LYS A 91 -72.71 -23.47 6.82
N LYS A 92 -71.68 -22.64 6.71
CA LYS A 92 -70.73 -22.24 7.77
C LYS A 92 -70.30 -20.80 7.57
N ASP A 93 -69.79 -20.20 8.64
CA ASP A 93 -69.23 -18.86 8.61
C ASP A 93 -68.07 -18.81 7.55
N SER A 94 -68.06 -17.76 6.76
CA SER A 94 -67.00 -17.52 5.75
C SER A 94 -66.57 -16.07 5.82
N LEU A 95 -65.22 -15.88 5.93
CA LEU A 95 -64.55 -14.59 5.88
C LEU A 95 -63.84 -14.46 4.55
N PHE A 96 -64.00 -13.33 3.87
CA PHE A 96 -63.36 -13.07 2.61
C PHE A 96 -63.24 -11.56 2.38
N ASP A 97 -62.30 -11.17 1.50
CA ASP A 97 -62.14 -9.80 1.07
C ASP A 97 -62.96 -9.53 -0.20
N HIS A 98 -63.65 -8.41 -0.24
CA HIS A 98 -64.42 -7.98 -1.41
C HIS A 98 -64.34 -6.46 -1.58
N SER A 99 -64.19 -5.98 -2.83
CA SER A 99 -64.18 -4.57 -3.12
C SER A 99 -65.58 -4.10 -3.54
N TYR A 100 -66.11 -3.11 -2.84
CA TYR A 100 -67.37 -2.45 -3.20
C TYR A 100 -67.08 -1.05 -3.78
N TYR A 101 -67.86 -0.70 -4.81
CA TYR A 101 -67.78 0.65 -5.39
C TYR A 101 -68.43 1.66 -4.46
N ASP A 102 -67.64 2.65 -4.00
CA ASP A 102 -68.18 3.79 -3.27
C ASP A 102 -68.50 4.94 -4.25
N ALA A 103 -69.81 5.27 -4.33
CA ALA A 103 -70.27 6.33 -5.22
C ALA A 103 -69.87 7.75 -4.76
N LEU A 104 -69.51 7.93 -3.49
CA LEU A 104 -69.06 9.21 -2.96
C LEU A 104 -67.61 9.48 -3.32
N ASN A 105 -66.76 8.53 -3.13
CA ASN A 105 -65.32 8.64 -3.43
C ASN A 105 -65.01 8.25 -4.89
N LYS A 106 -65.97 7.66 -5.63
CA LYS A 106 -65.85 7.16 -7.01
C LYS A 106 -64.73 6.14 -7.22
N GLU A 107 -64.46 5.33 -6.20
CA GLU A 107 -63.41 4.29 -6.23
C GLU A 107 -63.90 3.00 -5.62
N ASN A 108 -63.18 1.89 -5.90
CA ASN A 108 -63.48 0.61 -5.27
C ASN A 108 -62.75 0.53 -3.94
N GLU A 109 -63.51 0.42 -2.86
CA GLU A 109 -62.96 0.32 -1.51
C GLU A 109 -62.91 -1.15 -1.08
N PRO A 110 -61.80 -1.58 -0.43
CA PRO A 110 -61.69 -2.92 0.09
C PRO A 110 -62.49 -3.08 1.40
N PHE A 111 -63.24 -4.16 1.49
CA PHE A 111 -64.00 -4.55 2.67
C PHE A 111 -63.64 -5.97 3.07
N ARG A 112 -63.55 -6.21 4.39
CA ARG A 112 -63.55 -7.55 4.99
C ARG A 112 -65.00 -7.93 5.26
N VAL A 113 -65.44 -9.12 4.80
CA VAL A 113 -66.82 -9.53 4.84
C VAL A 113 -66.92 -10.84 5.59
N LEU A 114 -67.89 -10.90 6.54
CA LEU A 114 -68.29 -12.11 7.21
C LEU A 114 -69.69 -12.49 6.72
N ASN A 115 -69.80 -13.63 6.07
CA ASN A 115 -71.12 -14.25 5.80
C ASN A 115 -71.35 -15.43 6.73
N SER A 116 -72.52 -15.42 7.43
CA SER A 116 -72.86 -16.41 8.39
C SER A 116 -74.32 -16.86 8.21
N PRO A 117 -74.63 -18.16 8.29
CA PRO A 117 -76.01 -18.62 8.26
C PRO A 117 -76.72 -18.23 9.55
N VAL A 118 -77.91 -17.66 9.45
CA VAL A 118 -78.71 -17.28 10.58
C VAL A 118 -80.18 -17.78 10.39
N LYS A 119 -80.83 -18.26 11.45
CA LYS A 119 -82.21 -18.73 11.40
C LYS A 119 -83.11 -17.66 12.06
N ILE A 120 -84.09 -17.15 11.29
CA ILE A 120 -85.09 -16.16 11.74
C ILE A 120 -86.50 -16.75 11.46
N GLU A 121 -87.39 -16.87 12.44
CA GLU A 121 -88.72 -17.46 12.30
C GLU A 121 -88.72 -18.77 11.49
N ASP A 122 -87.93 -19.72 11.83
CA ASP A 122 -87.79 -21.04 11.16
C ASP A 122 -87.23 -21.00 9.69
N LYS A 123 -86.90 -19.88 9.17
CA LYS A 123 -86.23 -19.74 7.83
C LYS A 123 -84.78 -19.42 7.93
N TRP A 124 -84.00 -19.99 7.04
CA TRP A 124 -82.56 -19.70 6.97
C TRP A 124 -82.26 -18.50 6.04
N PHE A 125 -81.41 -17.61 6.55
CA PHE A 125 -80.90 -16.42 5.86
C PHE A 125 -79.38 -16.38 5.93
N THR A 126 -78.75 -15.52 5.12
CA THR A 126 -77.37 -15.19 5.24
C THR A 126 -77.23 -13.83 5.91
N PHE A 127 -76.64 -13.80 7.08
CA PHE A 127 -76.17 -12.57 7.74
C PHE A 127 -74.86 -12.19 7.12
N SER A 128 -74.72 -10.99 6.55
CA SER A 128 -73.52 -10.42 5.94
C SER A 128 -73.11 -9.16 6.67
N ALA A 129 -71.98 -9.16 7.33
CA ALA A 129 -71.41 -8.01 7.99
C ALA A 129 -70.15 -7.64 7.21
N LYS A 130 -69.87 -6.34 7.00
CA LYS A 130 -68.72 -5.85 6.28
C LYS A 130 -68.05 -4.70 7.05
N ILE A 131 -66.73 -4.66 7.04
CA ILE A 131 -65.93 -3.59 7.61
C ILE A 131 -65.07 -3.01 6.51
N ASN A 132 -65.05 -1.66 6.39
CA ASN A 132 -64.20 -0.97 5.45
C ASN A 132 -62.76 -1.08 5.89
N MET A 133 -61.86 -1.50 4.96
CA MET A 133 -60.42 -1.69 5.22
C MET A 133 -59.55 -0.50 4.75
N VAL A 134 -60.14 0.53 4.14
CA VAL A 134 -59.38 1.68 3.60
C VAL A 134 -58.55 2.37 4.68
N GLU A 135 -59.15 2.65 5.84
CA GLU A 135 -58.43 3.29 6.96
C GLU A 135 -57.31 2.35 7.50
N LYS A 136 -57.60 1.01 7.61
CA LYS A 136 -56.62 0.03 8.06
C LYS A 136 -55.49 -0.13 7.06
N GLU A 137 -55.75 -0.16 5.75
CA GLU A 137 -54.68 -0.18 4.70
C GLU A 137 -53.82 1.08 4.70
N ASN A 138 -54.41 2.26 4.86
CA ASN A 138 -53.71 3.51 4.99
C ASN A 138 -52.81 3.57 6.22
N LEU A 139 -53.31 3.02 7.35
CA LEU A 139 -52.52 2.89 8.58
C LEU A 139 -51.33 1.92 8.38
N ILE A 140 -51.53 0.79 7.72
CA ILE A 140 -50.44 -0.13 7.38
C ILE A 140 -49.40 0.58 6.53
N GLY A 141 -49.82 1.26 5.43
CA GLY A 141 -48.95 1.98 4.55
C GLY A 141 -48.10 3.04 5.26
N SER A 142 -48.76 3.90 6.05
CA SER A 142 -48.07 4.95 6.80
C SER A 142 -47.12 4.41 7.86
N THR A 143 -47.51 3.34 8.57
CA THR A 143 -46.65 2.68 9.57
C THR A 143 -45.45 2.02 8.94
N VAL A 144 -45.62 1.35 7.79
CA VAL A 144 -44.51 0.77 7.01
C VAL A 144 -43.52 1.85 6.50
N ILE A 145 -44.05 2.96 5.96
CA ILE A 145 -43.22 4.08 5.51
C ILE A 145 -42.44 4.68 6.68
N LEU A 146 -43.10 4.90 7.83
CA LEU A 146 -42.43 5.41 9.03
C LEU A 146 -41.30 4.47 9.47
N PHE A 147 -41.60 3.17 9.51
CA PHE A 147 -40.64 2.13 9.92
C PHE A 147 -39.42 2.08 8.97
N ILE A 148 -39.67 2.06 7.65
CA ILE A 148 -38.60 2.07 6.65
C ILE A 148 -37.74 3.36 6.74
N SER A 149 -38.41 4.52 6.96
CA SER A 149 -37.68 5.79 7.08
C SER A 149 -36.78 5.82 8.32
N LEU A 150 -37.27 5.29 9.45
CA LEU A 150 -36.47 5.15 10.68
C LEU A 150 -35.32 4.19 10.51
N LEU A 151 -35.53 3.05 9.87
CA LEU A 151 -34.50 2.05 9.59
C LEU A 151 -33.41 2.64 8.68
N LEU A 152 -33.81 3.37 7.64
CA LEU A 152 -32.88 4.03 6.72
C LEU A 152 -32.03 5.08 7.44
N LEU A 153 -32.63 5.88 8.31
CA LEU A 153 -31.93 6.88 9.14
C LEU A 153 -30.90 6.20 10.05
N LEU A 154 -31.26 5.08 10.69
CA LEU A 154 -30.33 4.30 11.52
C LEU A 154 -29.15 3.72 10.69
N ILE A 155 -29.42 3.18 9.49
CA ILE A 155 -28.38 2.65 8.60
C ILE A 155 -27.42 3.76 8.18
N VAL A 156 -27.93 4.92 7.75
CA VAL A 156 -27.11 6.08 7.36
C VAL A 156 -26.27 6.56 8.54
N GLY A 157 -26.87 6.71 9.73
CA GLY A 157 -26.17 7.11 10.94
C GLY A 157 -25.06 6.12 11.30
N PHE A 158 -25.35 4.82 11.27
CA PHE A 158 -24.36 3.77 11.51
C PHE A 158 -23.21 3.83 10.50
N PHE A 159 -23.50 4.03 9.21
CA PHE A 159 -22.48 4.14 8.17
C PHE A 159 -21.55 5.35 8.38
N ILE A 160 -22.12 6.52 8.72
CA ILE A 160 -21.36 7.73 9.01
C ILE A 160 -20.44 7.52 10.22
N ILE A 161 -20.99 7.00 11.32
CA ILE A 161 -20.25 6.75 12.56
C ILE A 161 -19.13 5.74 12.30
N THR A 162 -19.41 4.63 11.63
CA THR A 162 -18.42 3.60 11.31
C THR A 162 -17.29 4.19 10.43
N LYS A 163 -17.61 5.01 9.44
CA LYS A 163 -16.62 5.68 8.59
C LYS A 163 -15.69 6.60 9.39
N ILE A 164 -16.24 7.38 10.32
CA ILE A 164 -15.47 8.32 11.16
C ILE A 164 -14.57 7.54 12.13
N ILE A 165 -15.13 6.59 12.86
CA ILE A 165 -14.41 5.78 13.86
C ILE A 165 -13.31 4.98 13.16
N SER A 166 -13.63 4.30 12.06
CA SER A 166 -12.67 3.47 11.35
C SER A 166 -11.50 4.29 10.78
N LYS A 167 -11.76 5.49 10.22
CA LYS A 167 -10.68 6.38 9.77
C LYS A 167 -9.73 6.75 10.91
N LYS A 168 -10.27 7.11 12.08
CA LYS A 168 -9.50 7.49 13.27
C LYS A 168 -8.72 6.30 13.84
N LEU A 169 -9.33 5.11 13.84
CA LEU A 169 -8.72 3.88 14.37
C LEU A 169 -7.53 3.41 13.52
N TRP A 170 -7.64 3.45 12.19
CA TRP A 170 -6.60 2.97 11.28
C TRP A 170 -5.49 3.99 10.98
N GLN A 171 -5.70 5.26 11.29
CA GLN A 171 -4.71 6.32 11.05
C GLN A 171 -3.32 6.01 11.64
N PRO A 172 -3.16 5.54 12.90
CA PRO A 172 -1.85 5.21 13.47
C PRO A 172 -1.12 4.12 12.70
N PHE A 173 -1.86 3.11 12.21
CA PHE A 173 -1.28 2.04 11.40
C PHE A 173 -0.70 2.55 10.08
N TYR A 174 -1.45 3.38 9.34
CA TYR A 174 -0.95 3.95 8.09
C TYR A 174 0.24 4.89 8.31
N THR A 175 0.26 5.63 9.44
CA THR A 175 1.40 6.47 9.80
C THR A 175 2.64 5.62 10.09
N ALA A 176 2.50 4.52 10.84
CA ALA A 176 3.61 3.60 11.10
C ALA A 176 4.14 2.97 9.81
N LEU A 177 3.25 2.56 8.90
CA LEU A 177 3.61 2.01 7.60
C LEU A 177 4.40 3.00 6.74
N ASP A 178 3.94 4.26 6.63
CA ASP A 178 4.64 5.32 5.88
C ASP A 178 6.02 5.64 6.48
N GLN A 179 6.16 5.60 7.80
CA GLN A 179 7.45 5.76 8.48
C GLN A 179 8.40 4.59 8.18
N MET A 180 7.89 3.36 8.11
CA MET A 180 8.69 2.18 7.76
C MET A 180 9.15 2.19 6.30
N GLU A 181 8.28 2.61 5.37
CA GLU A 181 8.62 2.72 3.95
C GLU A 181 9.75 3.72 3.68
N LYS A 182 9.85 4.75 4.54
CA LYS A 182 10.89 5.79 4.45
C LYS A 182 12.15 5.47 5.25
N PHE A 183 12.15 4.37 6.01
CA PHE A 183 13.29 4.00 6.83
C PHE A 183 14.42 3.44 5.99
N GLU A 184 15.59 4.09 6.08
CA GLU A 184 16.85 3.63 5.51
C GLU A 184 17.88 3.48 6.63
N ILE A 185 18.41 2.27 6.79
CA ILE A 185 19.29 1.91 7.90
C ILE A 185 20.64 2.66 7.89
N ASP A 186 21.12 3.03 6.71
CA ASP A 186 22.38 3.74 6.50
C ASP A 186 22.26 5.26 6.67
N LYS A 187 21.05 5.84 6.65
CA LYS A 187 20.82 7.29 6.79
C LYS A 187 20.48 7.76 8.21
N SER A 188 20.62 6.91 9.22
CA SER A 188 20.31 7.23 10.64
C SER A 188 18.95 7.90 10.83
N THR A 189 17.98 7.62 9.96
CA THR A 189 16.62 8.15 10.04
C THR A 189 15.93 7.57 11.26
N SER A 190 15.64 8.40 12.27
CA SER A 190 14.88 7.96 13.44
C SER A 190 13.41 7.77 13.06
N VAL A 191 12.91 6.55 13.16
CA VAL A 191 11.48 6.27 13.04
C VAL A 191 10.78 6.70 14.31
N LYS A 192 9.89 7.69 14.25
CA LYS A 192 9.08 8.13 15.39
C LYS A 192 7.71 7.48 15.32
N LEU A 193 7.57 6.30 15.93
CA LEU A 193 6.28 5.63 16.03
C LEU A 193 5.41 6.32 17.10
N ILE A 194 4.18 6.70 16.72
CA ILE A 194 3.27 7.44 17.57
C ILE A 194 2.58 6.46 18.53
N LYS A 195 2.56 6.78 19.82
CA LYS A 195 1.77 6.03 20.81
C LYS A 195 0.29 6.13 20.48
N THR A 196 -0.40 5.03 20.53
CA THR A 196 -1.83 4.93 20.23
C THR A 196 -2.60 4.44 21.46
N THR A 197 -3.91 4.66 21.48
CA THR A 197 -4.80 4.13 22.52
C THR A 197 -5.19 2.67 22.28
N THR A 198 -4.85 2.12 21.12
CA THR A 198 -5.15 0.74 20.72
C THR A 198 -3.97 -0.16 21.11
N GLU A 199 -4.21 -1.16 21.94
CA GLU A 199 -3.18 -2.04 22.48
C GLU A 199 -2.41 -2.78 21.38
N GLU A 200 -3.12 -3.32 20.38
CA GLU A 200 -2.53 -4.08 19.28
C GLU A 200 -1.57 -3.22 18.46
N PHE A 201 -1.90 -1.97 18.22
CA PHE A 201 -1.02 -1.05 17.50
C PHE A 201 0.19 -0.62 18.36
N ASN A 202 0.03 -0.47 19.67
CA ASN A 202 1.18 -0.22 20.55
C ASN A 202 2.12 -1.44 20.60
N ARG A 203 1.58 -2.65 20.66
CA ARG A 203 2.39 -3.88 20.58
C ARG A 203 3.12 -4.01 19.26
N LEU A 204 2.44 -3.71 18.14
CA LEU A 204 3.05 -3.69 16.81
C LEU A 204 4.17 -2.65 16.74
N ASN A 205 3.92 -1.41 17.18
CA ASN A 205 4.90 -0.34 17.20
C ASN A 205 6.13 -0.70 18.02
N ASN A 206 5.96 -1.29 19.20
CA ASN A 206 7.06 -1.74 20.05
C ASN A 206 7.87 -2.87 19.39
N ALA A 207 7.22 -3.80 18.70
CA ALA A 207 7.90 -4.86 17.97
C ALA A 207 8.72 -4.30 16.78
N ILE A 208 8.15 -3.36 16.03
CA ILE A 208 8.82 -2.65 14.94
C ILE A 208 10.03 -1.88 15.47
N ASP A 209 9.87 -1.12 16.53
CA ASP A 209 10.94 -0.33 17.16
C ASP A 209 12.09 -1.24 17.62
N SER A 210 11.77 -2.34 18.28
CA SER A 210 12.75 -3.36 18.69
C SER A 210 13.51 -3.97 17.50
N LEU A 211 12.81 -4.26 16.39
CA LEU A 211 13.42 -4.78 15.15
C LEU A 211 14.35 -3.74 14.52
N ILE A 212 13.92 -2.48 14.46
CA ILE A 212 14.73 -1.37 13.94
C ILE A 212 15.99 -1.20 14.77
N HIS A 213 15.88 -1.13 16.09
CA HIS A 213 17.03 -1.00 17.00
C HIS A 213 17.99 -2.18 16.89
N LYS A 214 17.49 -3.41 16.86
CA LYS A 214 18.30 -4.62 16.71
C LYS A 214 19.03 -4.63 15.36
N ASN A 215 18.33 -4.29 14.28
CA ASN A 215 18.91 -4.28 12.94
C ASN A 215 19.97 -3.17 12.82
N SER A 216 19.70 -1.98 13.34
CA SER A 216 20.66 -0.88 13.39
C SER A 216 21.91 -1.24 14.21
N SER A 217 21.75 -1.90 15.35
CA SER A 217 22.88 -2.36 16.18
C SER A 217 23.72 -3.42 15.47
N ILE A 218 23.10 -4.38 14.78
CA ILE A 218 23.82 -5.39 13.98
C ILE A 218 24.59 -4.71 12.84
N TYR A 219 23.95 -3.78 12.13
CA TYR A 219 24.59 -3.04 11.05
C TYR A 219 25.79 -2.22 11.54
N GLN A 220 25.65 -1.54 12.67
CA GLN A 220 26.73 -0.79 13.33
C GLN A 220 27.89 -1.71 13.74
N SER A 221 27.60 -2.83 14.39
CA SER A 221 28.62 -3.81 14.82
C SER A 221 29.34 -4.43 13.62
N GLN A 222 28.63 -4.70 12.52
CA GLN A 222 29.24 -5.20 11.29
C GLN A 222 30.22 -4.18 10.67
N ARG A 223 29.87 -2.88 10.71
CA ARG A 223 30.74 -1.80 10.23
C ARG A 223 32.00 -1.69 11.07
N GLU A 224 31.85 -1.63 12.40
CA GLU A 224 32.98 -1.57 13.35
C GLU A 224 33.90 -2.78 13.19
N PHE A 225 33.33 -3.97 12.99
CA PHE A 225 34.12 -5.17 12.73
C PHE A 225 34.95 -5.03 11.43
N ILE A 226 34.34 -4.57 10.33
CA ILE A 226 35.05 -4.37 9.05
C ILE A 226 36.17 -3.33 9.20
N GLU A 227 35.88 -2.21 9.89
CA GLU A 227 36.87 -1.14 10.11
C GLU A 227 38.05 -1.63 10.94
N ASN A 228 37.79 -2.29 12.07
CA ASN A 228 38.82 -2.83 12.93
C ASN A 228 39.63 -3.91 12.23
N ALA A 229 38.98 -4.84 11.54
CA ALA A 229 39.67 -5.90 10.79
C ALA A 229 40.60 -5.32 9.69
N ALA A 230 40.12 -4.29 8.99
CA ALA A 230 40.92 -3.64 7.96
C ALA A 230 42.13 -2.91 8.54
N HIS A 231 41.98 -2.24 9.70
CA HIS A 231 43.10 -1.60 10.42
C HIS A 231 44.13 -2.65 10.91
N GLU A 232 43.66 -3.76 11.53
CA GLU A 232 44.51 -4.82 12.04
C GLU A 232 45.26 -5.59 10.90
N LEU A 233 44.69 -5.64 9.70
CA LEU A 233 45.33 -6.20 8.52
C LEU A 233 46.32 -5.27 7.89
N GLN A 234 46.21 -3.97 8.04
CA GLN A 234 47.07 -2.98 7.40
C GLN A 234 48.53 -3.14 7.84
N THR A 235 48.75 -3.32 9.14
CA THR A 235 50.10 -3.41 9.75
C THR A 235 50.87 -4.67 9.28
N PRO A 236 50.34 -5.91 9.39
CA PRO A 236 51.06 -7.09 8.95
C PRO A 236 51.32 -7.12 7.44
N ILE A 237 50.36 -6.63 6.63
CA ILE A 237 50.51 -6.57 5.19
C ILE A 237 51.64 -5.55 4.81
N ALA A 238 51.69 -4.40 5.50
CA ALA A 238 52.77 -3.42 5.29
C ALA A 238 54.14 -3.98 5.64
N ILE A 239 54.27 -4.69 6.76
CA ILE A 239 55.50 -5.37 7.19
C ILE A 239 55.89 -6.43 6.15
N PHE A 240 54.92 -7.23 5.69
CA PHE A 240 55.17 -8.27 4.69
C PHE A 240 55.68 -7.67 3.37
N LYS A 241 55.02 -6.57 2.91
CA LYS A 241 55.43 -5.84 1.70
C LYS A 241 56.84 -5.29 1.84
N GLY A 242 57.19 -4.64 2.95
CA GLY A 242 58.56 -4.12 3.19
C GLY A 242 59.62 -5.22 3.17
N LYS A 243 59.32 -6.42 3.71
CA LYS A 243 60.26 -7.55 3.65
C LYS A 243 60.46 -8.04 2.22
N LEU A 244 59.42 -8.12 1.40
CA LEU A 244 59.50 -8.50 -0.01
C LEU A 244 60.31 -7.46 -0.82
N GLU A 245 60.09 -6.16 -0.60
CA GLU A 245 60.86 -5.09 -1.24
C GLU A 245 62.34 -5.15 -0.89
N ASN A 246 62.69 -5.43 0.39
CA ASN A 246 64.07 -5.63 0.81
C ASN A 246 64.72 -6.85 0.15
N ILE A 247 63.95 -7.97 -0.03
CA ILE A 247 64.49 -9.15 -0.73
C ILE A 247 64.72 -8.84 -2.22
N LEU A 248 63.83 -8.12 -2.88
CA LEU A 248 63.97 -7.73 -4.31
C LEU A 248 65.18 -6.84 -4.58
N GLN A 249 65.70 -6.11 -3.58
CA GLN A 249 66.91 -5.29 -3.70
C GLN A 249 68.22 -6.09 -3.60
N ARG A 250 68.17 -7.38 -3.25
CA ARG A 250 69.35 -8.25 -3.15
C ARG A 250 69.87 -8.58 -4.54
N LYS A 251 71.21 -8.55 -4.67
CA LYS A 251 71.89 -8.83 -5.94
C LYS A 251 72.18 -10.30 -6.20
N ASP A 252 71.93 -11.14 -5.20
CA ASP A 252 72.21 -12.60 -5.21
C ASP A 252 71.03 -13.47 -5.64
N LEU A 253 69.92 -12.86 -6.07
CA LEU A 253 68.73 -13.58 -6.56
C LEU A 253 68.95 -14.10 -7.98
N ASN A 254 68.60 -15.36 -8.21
CA ASN A 254 68.52 -15.88 -9.57
C ASN A 254 67.20 -15.40 -10.25
N ALA A 255 67.10 -15.52 -11.58
CA ALA A 255 65.96 -15.04 -12.34
C ALA A 255 64.62 -15.66 -11.93
N GLU A 256 64.63 -16.92 -11.53
CA GLU A 256 63.42 -17.63 -11.08
C GLU A 256 62.96 -17.12 -9.70
N GLN A 257 63.88 -16.97 -8.75
CA GLN A 257 63.61 -16.38 -7.43
C GLN A 257 63.13 -14.95 -7.52
N PHE A 258 63.78 -14.13 -8.37
CA PHE A 258 63.32 -12.76 -8.58
C PHE A 258 61.88 -12.70 -9.09
N LYS A 259 61.54 -13.51 -10.09
CA LYS A 259 60.20 -13.56 -10.64
C LYS A 259 59.17 -13.98 -9.59
N LEU A 260 59.46 -15.00 -8.78
CA LEU A 260 58.58 -15.48 -7.73
C LEU A 260 58.33 -14.43 -6.65
N ILE A 261 59.39 -13.70 -6.25
CA ILE A 261 59.25 -12.64 -5.24
C ILE A 261 58.53 -11.43 -5.81
N ASP A 262 58.72 -11.08 -7.07
CA ASP A 262 58.00 -10.00 -7.76
C ASP A 262 56.51 -10.33 -7.87
N ASP A 263 56.16 -11.57 -8.20
CA ASP A 263 54.78 -12.05 -8.19
C ASP A 263 54.11 -11.97 -6.79
N LEU A 264 54.88 -12.32 -5.74
CA LEU A 264 54.41 -12.18 -4.33
C LEU A 264 54.27 -10.69 -3.95
N ASN A 265 55.16 -9.83 -4.34
CA ASN A 265 55.11 -8.39 -4.08
C ASN A 265 53.90 -7.72 -4.79
N SER A 266 53.67 -8.13 -6.03
CA SER A 266 52.50 -7.68 -6.79
C SER A 266 51.17 -8.10 -6.14
N THR A 267 51.12 -9.35 -5.66
CA THR A 267 49.95 -9.90 -4.93
C THR A 267 49.72 -9.17 -3.60
N THR A 268 50.83 -8.91 -2.86
CA THR A 268 50.77 -8.16 -1.60
C THR A 268 50.31 -6.71 -1.84
N SER A 269 50.78 -6.06 -2.87
CA SER A 269 50.35 -4.72 -3.26
C SER A 269 48.84 -4.67 -3.59
N ARG A 270 48.32 -5.74 -4.19
CA ARG A 270 46.89 -5.91 -4.44
C ARG A 270 46.09 -6.05 -3.12
N LEU A 271 46.62 -6.77 -2.12
CA LEU A 271 46.00 -6.91 -0.78
C LEU A 271 45.97 -5.57 -0.05
N VAL A 272 47.07 -4.80 -0.09
CA VAL A 272 47.12 -3.42 0.47
C VAL A 272 46.01 -2.56 -0.12
N LYS A 273 45.88 -2.56 -1.44
CA LYS A 273 44.87 -1.77 -2.14
C LYS A 273 43.44 -2.21 -1.79
N LEU A 274 43.20 -3.54 -1.66
CA LEU A 274 41.93 -4.09 -1.25
C LEU A 274 41.53 -3.65 0.15
N ASN A 275 42.48 -3.78 1.09
CA ASN A 275 42.28 -3.40 2.48
C ASN A 275 41.98 -1.88 2.63
N LYS A 276 42.76 -1.01 1.89
CA LYS A 276 42.50 0.43 1.86
C LYS A 276 41.09 0.74 1.33
N ASN A 277 40.67 0.06 0.26
CA ASN A 277 39.34 0.26 -0.32
C ASN A 277 38.22 -0.16 0.62
N LEU A 278 38.37 -1.26 1.40
CA LEU A 278 37.43 -1.68 2.44
C LEU A 278 37.30 -0.65 3.55
N LEU A 279 38.44 -0.09 4.02
CA LEU A 279 38.44 1.01 4.98
C LEU A 279 37.69 2.24 4.47
N VAL A 280 37.93 2.64 3.23
CA VAL A 280 37.23 3.78 2.62
C VAL A 280 35.72 3.54 2.59
N LEU A 281 35.29 2.36 2.14
CA LEU A 281 33.87 2.02 2.11
C LEU A 281 33.24 2.01 3.52
N SER A 282 33.96 1.45 4.52
CA SER A 282 33.47 1.47 5.91
C SER A 282 33.34 2.90 6.44
N LYS A 283 34.34 3.77 6.17
CA LYS A 283 34.32 5.18 6.60
C LYS A 283 33.24 6.01 5.91
N ILE A 284 32.93 5.74 4.63
CA ILE A 284 31.80 6.38 3.94
C ILE A 284 30.49 5.93 4.57
N ASP A 285 30.32 4.61 4.76
CA ASP A 285 29.12 4.04 5.40
C ASP A 285 28.96 4.54 6.88
N SER A 286 30.05 4.90 7.59
CA SER A 286 30.02 5.48 8.95
C SER A 286 29.79 6.98 8.98
N ASN A 287 29.60 7.61 7.83
CA ASN A 287 29.52 9.05 7.72
C ASN A 287 30.71 9.78 8.41
N SER A 288 31.90 9.14 8.39
CA SER A 288 33.10 9.68 9.03
C SER A 288 33.72 10.86 8.26
N TYR A 289 33.24 11.16 7.07
CA TYR A 289 33.69 12.27 6.23
C TYR A 289 32.71 13.46 6.31
N ASN A 290 32.45 13.94 7.53
CA ASN A 290 31.44 14.98 7.80
C ASN A 290 31.88 16.42 7.49
N GLU A 291 33.18 16.64 7.27
CA GLU A 291 33.71 17.97 6.94
C GLU A 291 33.40 18.28 5.47
N ILE A 292 32.38 19.11 5.27
CA ILE A 292 31.96 19.55 3.92
C ILE A 292 32.53 20.94 3.68
N GLU A 293 33.29 21.11 2.61
CA GLU A 293 33.90 22.36 2.18
C GLU A 293 33.67 22.62 0.68
N LYS A 294 33.95 23.84 0.24
CA LYS A 294 33.94 24.18 -1.19
C LYS A 294 35.24 23.72 -1.82
N ILE A 295 35.16 22.78 -2.77
CA ILE A 295 36.29 22.15 -3.45
C ILE A 295 36.26 22.53 -4.91
N SER A 296 37.40 23.00 -5.43
CA SER A 296 37.62 23.17 -6.87
C SER A 296 37.87 21.82 -7.51
N LEU A 297 36.95 21.33 -8.32
CA LEU A 297 37.14 20.09 -9.09
C LEU A 297 38.25 20.23 -10.12
N ASN A 298 38.45 21.41 -10.71
CA ASN A 298 39.55 21.69 -11.64
C ASN A 298 40.88 21.40 -10.96
N ASN A 299 41.09 21.93 -9.75
CA ASN A 299 42.34 21.70 -9.01
C ASN A 299 42.51 20.22 -8.64
N THR A 300 41.46 19.55 -8.22
CA THR A 300 41.50 18.11 -7.87
C THR A 300 41.79 17.25 -9.09
N ILE A 301 41.24 17.55 -10.26
CA ILE A 301 41.56 16.83 -11.49
C ILE A 301 42.98 17.10 -11.93
N ASN A 302 43.41 18.38 -11.97
CA ASN A 302 44.74 18.76 -12.44
C ASN A 302 45.84 18.20 -11.53
N SER A 303 45.70 18.23 -10.21
CA SER A 303 46.69 17.67 -9.26
C SER A 303 46.94 16.17 -9.46
N GLN A 304 45.97 15.44 -9.97
CA GLN A 304 46.09 14.01 -10.23
C GLN A 304 46.45 13.70 -11.69
N LEU A 305 46.20 14.64 -12.60
CA LEU A 305 46.40 14.44 -14.03
C LEU A 305 47.84 14.09 -14.37
N ASP A 306 48.83 14.77 -13.79
CA ASP A 306 50.26 14.50 -14.05
C ASP A 306 50.62 13.05 -13.70
N PHE A 307 50.22 12.60 -12.51
CA PHE A 307 50.48 11.23 -12.07
C PHE A 307 49.82 10.18 -12.97
N PHE A 308 48.55 10.38 -13.32
CA PHE A 308 47.82 9.43 -14.15
C PHE A 308 48.18 9.51 -15.61
N SER A 309 48.68 10.65 -16.09
CA SER A 309 49.22 10.79 -17.46
C SER A 309 50.47 9.94 -17.67
N GLU A 310 51.41 9.92 -16.72
CA GLU A 310 52.55 9.03 -16.75
C GLU A 310 52.14 7.55 -16.81
N GLN A 311 51.17 7.17 -15.97
CA GLN A 311 50.64 5.81 -15.97
C GLN A 311 49.92 5.44 -17.28
N ALA A 312 49.18 6.38 -17.89
CA ALA A 312 48.51 6.20 -19.18
C ALA A 312 49.53 6.05 -20.33
N LEU A 313 50.61 6.85 -20.31
CA LEU A 313 51.66 6.77 -21.29
C LEU A 313 52.34 5.40 -21.34
N SER A 314 52.50 4.73 -20.21
CA SER A 314 53.05 3.35 -20.16
C SER A 314 52.23 2.35 -20.98
N LYS A 315 50.91 2.63 -21.18
CA LYS A 315 49.99 1.86 -22.01
C LYS A 315 49.71 2.51 -23.37
N LYS A 316 50.39 3.61 -23.70
CA LYS A 316 50.19 4.44 -24.90
C LYS A 316 48.74 4.96 -25.00
N ILE A 317 48.12 5.27 -23.87
CA ILE A 317 46.79 5.87 -23.80
C ILE A 317 46.91 7.39 -23.84
N ILE A 318 46.11 8.05 -24.66
CA ILE A 318 46.06 9.51 -24.78
C ILE A 318 44.97 10.04 -23.88
N ILE A 319 45.27 11.00 -23.00
CA ILE A 319 44.28 11.69 -22.17
C ILE A 319 44.03 13.07 -22.79
N THR A 320 42.74 13.40 -22.97
CA THR A 320 42.26 14.73 -23.38
C THR A 320 41.36 15.30 -22.32
N THR A 321 41.48 16.59 -22.02
CA THR A 321 40.66 17.28 -21.02
C THR A 321 39.94 18.48 -21.65
N THR A 322 38.69 18.67 -21.25
CA THR A 322 37.89 19.84 -21.61
C THR A 322 37.19 20.31 -20.31
N LEU A 323 37.83 21.23 -19.63
CA LEU A 323 37.37 21.70 -18.32
C LEU A 323 36.86 23.14 -18.45
N VAL A 324 35.64 23.42 -17.98
CA VAL A 324 35.15 24.78 -17.81
C VAL A 324 35.86 25.40 -16.60
N ASP A 325 36.09 26.70 -16.63
CA ASP A 325 36.80 27.40 -15.56
C ASP A 325 36.01 27.36 -14.23
N GLU A 326 36.76 27.11 -13.15
CA GLU A 326 36.30 27.23 -11.74
C GLU A 326 35.00 26.50 -11.35
N VAL A 327 34.88 25.21 -11.63
CA VAL A 327 33.78 24.39 -11.12
C VAL A 327 34.06 24.03 -9.68
N THR A 328 33.18 24.50 -8.77
CA THR A 328 33.24 24.19 -7.33
C THR A 328 32.05 23.32 -6.89
N ILE A 329 32.35 22.36 -6.02
CA ILE A 329 31.34 21.48 -5.38
C ILE A 329 31.44 21.59 -3.86
N ASN A 330 30.33 21.32 -3.16
CA ASN A 330 30.33 21.13 -1.72
C ASN A 330 30.50 19.64 -1.40
N SER A 331 31.68 19.24 -0.87
CA SER A 331 31.98 17.85 -0.56
C SER A 331 33.12 17.76 0.45
N ASN A 332 33.46 16.55 0.87
CA ASN A 332 34.68 16.29 1.62
C ASN A 332 35.86 16.17 0.64
N HIS A 333 36.99 16.85 0.93
CA HIS A 333 38.17 16.87 0.09
C HIS A 333 38.71 15.46 -0.22
N ILE A 334 38.79 14.60 0.82
CA ILE A 334 39.29 13.22 0.66
C ILE A 334 38.37 12.41 -0.25
N LEU A 335 37.05 12.59 -0.12
CA LEU A 335 36.09 11.90 -0.98
C LEU A 335 36.19 12.35 -2.43
N ALA A 336 36.40 13.64 -2.69
CA ALA A 336 36.59 14.16 -4.01
C ALA A 336 37.88 13.59 -4.66
N GLU A 337 38.99 13.54 -3.94
CA GLU A 337 40.22 12.91 -4.40
C GLU A 337 40.07 11.43 -4.71
N ILE A 338 39.39 10.66 -3.83
CA ILE A 338 39.11 9.24 -4.01
C ILE A 338 38.23 9.01 -5.24
N LEU A 339 37.22 9.86 -5.46
CA LEU A 339 36.34 9.81 -6.62
C LEU A 339 37.11 9.93 -7.91
N ILE A 340 37.87 11.02 -8.03
CA ILE A 340 38.67 11.32 -9.23
C ILE A 340 39.70 10.22 -9.47
N SER A 341 40.43 9.77 -8.44
CA SER A 341 41.44 8.71 -8.62
C SER A 341 40.84 7.38 -9.06
N ASN A 342 39.63 7.01 -8.54
CA ASN A 342 38.95 5.80 -9.00
C ASN A 342 38.43 5.89 -10.43
N LEU A 343 37.97 7.06 -10.87
CA LEU A 343 37.60 7.30 -12.28
C LEU A 343 38.81 7.18 -13.21
N PHE A 344 39.95 7.79 -12.88
CA PHE A 344 41.19 7.64 -13.63
C PHE A 344 41.63 6.17 -13.69
N LEU A 345 41.72 5.50 -12.53
CA LEU A 345 42.14 4.10 -12.46
C LEU A 345 41.21 3.17 -13.26
N ASN A 346 39.93 3.44 -13.22
CA ASN A 346 38.95 2.67 -13.99
C ASN A 346 39.18 2.87 -15.49
N SER A 347 39.33 4.14 -15.93
CA SER A 347 39.54 4.50 -17.32
C SER A 347 40.89 3.97 -17.90
N ILE A 348 41.94 3.90 -17.08
CA ILE A 348 43.25 3.37 -17.49
C ILE A 348 43.27 1.83 -17.48
N ASN A 349 42.71 1.20 -16.43
CA ASN A 349 42.79 -0.24 -16.28
C ASN A 349 41.89 -1.02 -17.26
N HIS A 350 40.77 -0.43 -17.65
CA HIS A 350 39.81 -1.03 -18.58
C HIS A 350 39.91 -0.49 -20.00
N ASN A 351 40.96 0.28 -20.30
CA ASN A 351 41.27 0.78 -21.64
C ASN A 351 41.92 -0.27 -22.54
N THR A 352 41.87 -0.01 -23.84
CA THR A 352 42.66 -0.75 -24.84
C THR A 352 44.08 -0.14 -24.98
N LEU A 353 45.04 -0.93 -25.51
CA LEU A 353 46.32 -0.39 -25.94
C LEU A 353 46.11 0.67 -27.04
N ASN A 354 46.86 1.77 -26.97
CA ASN A 354 46.71 2.95 -27.85
C ASN A 354 45.31 3.56 -27.77
N GLY A 355 44.60 3.43 -26.62
CA GLY A 355 43.26 3.95 -26.41
C GLY A 355 43.21 5.42 -26.06
N LEU A 356 41.99 5.89 -25.81
CA LEU A 356 41.71 7.29 -25.50
C LEU A 356 41.01 7.39 -24.16
N ILE A 357 41.27 8.46 -23.41
CA ILE A 357 40.50 8.91 -22.26
C ILE A 357 40.10 10.36 -22.51
N ASN A 358 38.81 10.68 -22.39
CA ASN A 358 38.34 12.06 -22.50
C ASN A 358 37.66 12.43 -21.17
N ILE A 359 38.12 13.52 -20.57
CA ILE A 359 37.60 14.07 -19.33
C ILE A 359 36.92 15.40 -19.63
N LYS A 360 35.66 15.52 -19.38
CA LYS A 360 34.84 16.74 -19.55
C LYS A 360 34.24 17.18 -18.24
N LEU A 361 34.50 18.44 -17.87
CA LEU A 361 33.91 19.08 -16.70
C LEU A 361 33.07 20.28 -17.13
N THR A 362 31.83 20.32 -16.68
CA THR A 362 30.89 21.45 -16.80
C THR A 362 30.38 21.85 -15.42
N ASN A 363 29.67 22.96 -15.33
CA ASN A 363 29.12 23.42 -14.04
C ASN A 363 28.22 22.41 -13.35
N GLU A 364 27.60 21.49 -14.11
CA GLU A 364 26.60 20.55 -13.56
C GLU A 364 27.06 19.09 -13.58
N ARG A 365 28.10 18.77 -14.33
CA ARG A 365 28.49 17.37 -14.56
C ARG A 365 29.96 17.15 -14.85
N LEU A 366 30.47 16.03 -14.36
CA LEU A 366 31.77 15.48 -14.64
C LEU A 366 31.63 14.20 -15.47
N THR A 367 32.32 14.12 -16.59
CA THR A 367 32.27 12.98 -17.51
C THR A 367 33.65 12.39 -17.73
N PHE A 368 33.79 11.09 -17.52
CA PHE A 368 34.97 10.30 -17.90
C PHE A 368 34.58 9.31 -19.00
N SER A 369 35.18 9.44 -20.15
CA SER A 369 34.96 8.55 -21.31
C SER A 369 36.23 7.84 -21.66
N ASN A 370 36.21 6.54 -21.86
CA ASN A 370 37.38 5.77 -22.29
C ASN A 370 37.03 4.70 -23.33
N SER A 371 37.96 4.45 -24.23
CA SER A 371 37.93 3.26 -25.07
C SER A 371 38.11 2.01 -24.20
N GLY A 372 37.51 0.89 -24.56
CA GLY A 372 37.54 -0.31 -23.71
C GLY A 372 37.01 -1.57 -24.39
N SER A 373 36.40 -2.44 -23.63
CA SER A 373 35.81 -3.68 -24.13
C SER A 373 34.77 -3.44 -25.22
N LEU A 374 34.54 -4.45 -26.07
CA LEU A 374 33.56 -4.39 -27.15
C LEU A 374 32.11 -4.51 -26.69
N LEU A 375 31.90 -4.87 -25.42
CA LEU A 375 30.60 -5.11 -24.83
C LEU A 375 30.32 -4.10 -23.69
N PRO A 376 29.08 -3.65 -23.54
CA PRO A 376 28.70 -2.79 -22.42
C PRO A 376 28.84 -3.53 -21.08
N LEU A 377 28.95 -2.77 -19.99
CA LEU A 377 28.89 -3.30 -18.63
C LEU A 377 27.48 -3.68 -18.30
N GLN A 378 27.32 -4.71 -17.43
CA GLN A 378 26.01 -5.07 -16.87
C GLN A 378 25.58 -3.99 -15.85
N THR A 379 24.68 -3.12 -16.26
CA THR A 379 24.26 -1.94 -15.48
C THR A 379 23.67 -2.30 -14.11
N GLU A 380 23.01 -3.45 -13.99
CA GLU A 380 22.39 -3.90 -12.73
C GLU A 380 23.40 -4.26 -11.64
N LYS A 381 24.59 -4.75 -12.01
CA LYS A 381 25.59 -5.27 -11.07
C LYS A 381 26.89 -4.50 -11.02
N MET A 382 27.12 -3.54 -11.94
CA MET A 382 28.44 -2.89 -12.07
C MET A 382 28.85 -2.09 -10.82
N PHE A 383 27.90 -1.63 -10.01
CA PHE A 383 28.15 -0.90 -8.77
C PHE A 383 28.17 -1.78 -7.52
N GLU A 384 27.89 -3.09 -7.65
CA GLU A 384 27.98 -4.02 -6.51
C GLU A 384 29.43 -4.24 -6.11
N ARG A 385 29.66 -4.51 -4.81
CA ARG A 385 31.00 -4.82 -4.27
C ARG A 385 31.50 -6.13 -4.88
N PHE A 386 32.79 -6.17 -5.27
CA PHE A 386 33.46 -7.31 -5.89
C PHE A 386 32.91 -7.72 -7.27
N SER A 387 32.06 -6.89 -7.87
CA SER A 387 31.57 -7.13 -9.23
C SER A 387 32.68 -6.95 -10.25
N LYS A 388 32.84 -7.92 -11.13
CA LYS A 388 33.81 -7.90 -12.21
C LYS A 388 33.15 -8.34 -13.51
N SER A 389 33.34 -7.56 -14.57
CA SER A 389 32.87 -7.95 -15.91
C SER A 389 33.66 -9.13 -16.50
N ASN A 390 34.91 -9.31 -16.05
CA ASN A 390 35.77 -10.43 -16.42
C ASN A 390 36.59 -10.91 -15.20
N PRO A 391 36.55 -12.20 -14.83
CA PRO A 391 37.33 -12.75 -13.72
C PRO A 391 38.81 -12.48 -13.78
N SER A 392 39.39 -12.40 -15.00
CA SER A 392 40.80 -12.14 -15.27
C SER A 392 41.21 -10.66 -15.15
N SER A 393 40.25 -9.74 -14.92
CA SER A 393 40.55 -8.32 -14.82
C SER A 393 41.44 -8.01 -13.59
N LYS A 394 42.47 -7.16 -13.77
CA LYS A 394 43.44 -6.78 -12.71
C LYS A 394 42.84 -5.99 -11.55
N GLY A 395 41.58 -5.61 -11.61
CA GLY A 395 40.87 -4.82 -10.56
C GLY A 395 40.34 -5.70 -9.42
N ASN A 396 40.10 -5.08 -8.23
CA ASN A 396 39.51 -5.72 -7.06
C ASN A 396 37.95 -5.72 -7.06
N GLY A 397 37.31 -5.09 -8.07
CA GLY A 397 35.86 -4.97 -8.15
C GLY A 397 35.25 -4.01 -7.11
N LEU A 398 36.04 -3.12 -6.50
CA LEU A 398 35.59 -2.15 -5.51
C LEU A 398 35.57 -0.70 -6.01
N GLY A 399 36.20 -0.38 -7.14
CA GLY A 399 36.33 1.01 -7.61
C GLY A 399 34.98 1.66 -7.93
N LEU A 400 34.13 0.97 -8.71
CA LEU A 400 32.82 1.49 -9.09
C LEU A 400 31.84 1.54 -7.87
N SER A 401 31.95 0.61 -6.94
CA SER A 401 31.13 0.66 -5.70
C SER A 401 31.57 1.82 -4.78
N ILE A 402 32.87 2.18 -4.75
CA ILE A 402 33.35 3.37 -4.04
C ILE A 402 32.83 4.65 -4.71
N ILE A 403 32.92 4.75 -6.05
CA ILE A 403 32.36 5.87 -6.80
C ILE A 403 30.88 6.03 -6.48
N LYS A 404 30.09 4.96 -6.56
CA LYS A 404 28.65 4.97 -6.27
C LYS A 404 28.37 5.47 -4.85
N LYS A 405 29.08 4.95 -3.84
CA LYS A 405 28.92 5.38 -2.45
C LYS A 405 29.27 6.85 -2.22
N ILE A 406 30.31 7.38 -2.86
CA ILE A 406 30.66 8.79 -2.78
C ILE A 406 29.57 9.66 -3.43
N VAL A 407 29.08 9.26 -4.59
CA VAL A 407 28.00 9.94 -5.31
C VAL A 407 26.73 9.98 -4.47
N ASP A 408 26.36 8.85 -3.86
CA ASP A 408 25.17 8.76 -3.00
C ASP A 408 25.31 9.60 -1.71
N ALA A 409 26.50 9.61 -1.09
CA ALA A 409 26.79 10.40 0.10
C ALA A 409 26.70 11.91 -0.15
N ASN A 410 26.97 12.35 -1.38
CA ASN A 410 26.86 13.75 -1.80
C ASN A 410 25.52 14.09 -2.46
N HIS A 411 24.57 13.16 -2.52
CA HIS A 411 23.25 13.30 -3.18
C HIS A 411 23.35 13.61 -4.69
N TRP A 412 24.43 13.14 -5.34
CA TRP A 412 24.63 13.25 -6.78
C TRP A 412 24.06 12.05 -7.51
N THR A 413 24.11 12.09 -8.85
CA THR A 413 23.69 10.98 -9.70
C THR A 413 24.83 10.51 -10.58
N ILE A 414 25.01 9.19 -10.75
CA ILE A 414 25.96 8.61 -11.70
C ILE A 414 25.21 7.82 -12.77
N ASN A 415 25.56 8.12 -14.02
CA ASN A 415 25.04 7.46 -15.21
C ASN A 415 26.17 6.76 -15.96
N TYR A 416 25.86 5.67 -16.62
CA TYR A 416 26.75 4.95 -17.51
C TYR A 416 26.16 4.83 -18.89
N HIS A 417 26.96 5.18 -19.91
CA HIS A 417 26.62 5.07 -21.32
C HIS A 417 27.68 4.29 -22.08
N PHE A 418 27.26 3.52 -23.08
CA PHE A 418 28.15 2.80 -23.97
C PHE A 418 27.74 3.06 -25.43
N ILE A 419 28.56 3.82 -26.14
CA ILE A 419 28.31 4.21 -27.53
C ILE A 419 29.63 4.09 -28.32
N ASN A 420 29.60 3.46 -29.48
CA ASN A 420 30.75 3.34 -30.38
C ASN A 420 32.05 2.82 -29.70
N ARG A 421 31.92 1.82 -28.83
CA ARG A 421 33.01 1.22 -28.03
C ARG A 421 33.65 2.18 -27.01
N ILE A 422 32.96 3.26 -26.68
CA ILE A 422 33.39 4.20 -25.65
C ILE A 422 32.49 3.96 -24.43
N HIS A 423 33.13 3.69 -23.30
CA HIS A 423 32.49 3.61 -21.98
C HIS A 423 32.51 5.01 -21.36
N THR A 424 31.36 5.52 -20.96
CA THR A 424 31.24 6.87 -20.41
C THR A 424 30.53 6.78 -19.05
N PHE A 425 31.20 7.31 -18.02
CA PHE A 425 30.66 7.55 -16.70
C PHE A 425 30.41 9.04 -16.55
N GLU A 426 29.20 9.41 -16.28
CA GLU A 426 28.72 10.78 -16.07
C GLU A 426 28.23 10.96 -14.65
N ILE A 427 28.78 11.92 -13.91
CA ILE A 427 28.32 12.31 -12.56
C ILE A 427 27.69 13.68 -12.70
N VAL A 428 26.45 13.79 -12.21
CA VAL A 428 25.63 15.01 -12.15
C VAL A 428 25.59 15.47 -10.70
N PHE A 429 25.99 16.74 -10.46
CA PHE A 429 26.09 17.35 -9.12
C PHE A 429 24.79 18.00 -8.67
#